data_63332150b4d147121dd23ef86a3569b1
#
_entry.id   63332150b4d147121dd23ef86a3569b1
#
_cell.length_a   1.000
_cell.length_b   1.000
_cell.length_c   1.000
_cell.angle_alpha   90.00
_cell.angle_beta   90.00
_cell.angle_gamma   90.00
#
_symmetry.space_group_name_H-M   'P 1'
#
loop_
_entity.id
_entity.type
_entity.pdbx_description
1 polymer ?
#
loop_
_entity_poly.entity_id
_entity_poly.type
_entity_poly.pdbx_seq_one_letter_code
_entity_poly.pdbx_strand_id
1 'polypeptide(L)' 'LSPLYQQQIIDRIDSLREQGITVLIVEQNARLSLSRSDRGYIMASGKIVHTGNASHILTYPEIAEYFLGGTSQ' A
#
# COMPACT_ATOMS: atom_id res chain seq x y z
N LEU A 1 -11.16 8.94 2.55
CA LEU A 1 -11.22 9.05 4.01
C LEU A 1 -10.49 10.30 4.48
N SER A 2 -10.93 10.84 5.60
CA SER A 2 -10.23 11.97 6.20
C SER A 2 -8.86 11.52 6.72
N PRO A 3 -7.89 12.42 6.77
CA PRO A 3 -6.55 12.05 7.26
C PRO A 3 -6.57 11.48 8.68
N LEU A 4 -7.43 12.02 9.53
CA LEU A 4 -7.53 11.51 10.90
C LEU A 4 -8.03 10.07 10.92
N TYR A 5 -9.04 9.79 10.12
CA TYR A 5 -9.63 8.45 10.06
C TYR A 5 -8.62 7.46 9.47
N GLN A 6 -7.89 7.88 8.44
CA GLN A 6 -6.85 7.04 7.86
C GLN A 6 -5.81 6.69 8.90
N GLN A 7 -5.41 7.66 9.71
CA GLN A 7 -4.40 7.42 10.74
C GLN A 7 -4.90 6.41 11.77
N GLN A 8 -6.16 6.51 12.15
CA GLN A 8 -6.74 5.56 13.11
C GLN A 8 -6.73 4.15 12.57
N ILE A 9 -7.06 3.99 11.28
CA ILE A 9 -7.06 2.67 10.66
C ILE A 9 -5.65 2.12 10.59
N ILE A 10 -4.68 2.94 10.21
CA ILE A 10 -3.29 2.52 10.13
C ILE A 10 -2.78 2.08 11.50
N ASP A 11 -3.09 2.85 12.54
CA ASP A 11 -2.66 2.49 13.90
C ASP A 11 -3.25 1.15 14.33
N ARG A 12 -4.50 0.89 13.96
CA ARG A 12 -5.13 -0.39 14.28
C ARG A 12 -4.45 -1.54 13.54
N ILE A 13 -4.13 -1.32 12.27
CA ILE A 13 -3.46 -2.35 11.48
C ILE A 13 -2.09 -2.66 12.06
N ASP A 14 -1.34 -1.63 12.43
CA ASP A 14 -0.03 -1.84 13.04
C ASP A 14 -0.14 -2.63 14.32
N SER A 15 -1.15 -2.34 15.13
CA SER A 15 -1.38 -3.06 16.38
C SER A 15 -1.66 -4.54 16.12
N LEU A 16 -2.48 -4.84 15.12
CA LEU A 16 -2.80 -6.22 14.77
C LEU A 16 -1.55 -6.97 14.31
N ARG A 17 -0.71 -6.32 13.51
CA ARG A 17 0.53 -6.93 13.04
C ARG A 17 1.47 -7.24 14.20
N GLU A 18 1.55 -6.36 15.16
CA GLU A 18 2.38 -6.59 16.34
C GLU A 18 1.90 -7.79 17.13
N GLN A 19 0.63 -8.13 17.03
CA GLN A 19 0.08 -9.30 17.69
C GLN A 19 0.26 -10.58 16.86
N GLY A 20 0.92 -10.49 15.72
CA GLY A 20 1.15 -11.64 14.85
C GLY A 20 0.03 -11.94 13.91
N ILE A 21 -0.90 -11.03 13.71
CA ILE A 21 -2.05 -11.22 12.83
C ILE A 21 -1.67 -10.78 11.43
N THR A 22 -1.95 -11.64 10.45
CA THR A 22 -1.76 -11.30 9.05
C THR A 22 -2.92 -10.43 8.58
N VAL A 23 -2.59 -9.33 7.91
CA VAL A 23 -3.60 -8.36 7.48
C VAL A 23 -3.51 -8.17 5.98
N LEU A 24 -4.66 -8.23 5.32
CA LEU A 24 -4.78 -7.94 3.90
C LEU A 24 -5.52 -6.61 3.74
N ILE A 25 -4.91 -5.68 3.01
CA ILE A 25 -5.49 -4.38 2.76
C ILE A 25 -5.73 -4.22 1.26
N VAL A 26 -6.93 -3.80 0.90
CA VAL A 26 -7.26 -3.44 -0.47
C VAL A 26 -7.58 -1.95 -0.46
N GLU A 27 -6.77 -1.16 -1.16
CA GLU A 27 -6.85 0.29 -1.05
C GLU A 27 -6.39 0.95 -2.33
N GLN A 28 -7.07 2.02 -2.72
CA GLN A 28 -6.67 2.81 -3.87
C GLN A 28 -5.48 3.71 -3.56
N ASN A 29 -5.37 4.17 -2.34
CA ASN A 29 -4.22 4.96 -1.94
C ASN A 29 -3.04 4.03 -1.74
N ALA A 30 -2.39 3.68 -2.85
CA ALA A 30 -1.36 2.66 -2.85
C ALA A 30 -0.14 3.09 -2.04
N ARG A 31 0.22 4.36 -2.12
CA ARG A 31 1.40 4.85 -1.39
C ARG A 31 1.22 4.68 0.11
N LEU A 32 0.04 5.02 0.61
CA LEU A 32 -0.23 4.88 2.04
C LEU A 32 -0.21 3.41 2.47
N SER A 33 -0.94 2.56 1.75
CA SER A 33 -1.02 1.15 2.13
C SER A 33 0.32 0.45 2.00
N LEU A 34 1.10 0.75 0.96
CA LEU A 34 2.42 0.14 0.79
C LEU A 34 3.39 0.59 1.86
N SER A 35 3.27 1.83 2.33
CA SER A 35 4.16 2.33 3.37
C SER A 35 3.98 1.57 4.68
N ARG A 36 2.84 0.89 4.86
CA ARG A 36 2.55 0.13 6.07
C ARG A 36 2.48 -1.37 5.85
N SER A 37 2.88 -1.83 4.66
CA SER A 37 2.77 -3.24 4.31
C SER A 37 4.14 -3.86 4.17
N ASP A 38 4.19 -5.17 4.27
CA ASP A 38 5.41 -5.93 4.00
C ASP A 38 5.50 -6.31 2.53
N ARG A 39 4.38 -6.68 1.94
CA ARG A 39 4.30 -7.05 0.53
C ARG A 39 3.17 -6.31 -0.14
N GLY A 40 3.32 -6.11 -1.44
CA GLY A 40 2.28 -5.49 -2.22
C GLY A 40 1.97 -6.26 -3.48
N TYR A 41 0.73 -6.19 -3.89
CA TYR A 41 0.25 -6.72 -5.16
C TYR A 41 -0.44 -5.58 -5.89
N ILE A 42 0.03 -5.28 -7.09
CA ILE A 42 -0.61 -4.25 -7.90
C ILE A 42 -1.49 -4.93 -8.92
N MET A 43 -2.76 -4.53 -8.95
CA MET A 43 -3.73 -5.11 -9.85
C MET A 43 -4.23 -4.08 -10.84
N ALA A 44 -4.42 -4.52 -12.05
CA ALA A 44 -4.99 -3.70 -13.11
C ALA A 44 -5.85 -4.60 -13.97
N SER A 45 -7.08 -4.16 -14.24
CA SER A 45 -8.02 -4.91 -15.09
C SER A 45 -8.19 -6.34 -14.64
N GLY A 46 -8.28 -6.55 -13.33
CA GLY A 46 -8.52 -7.87 -12.77
C GLY A 46 -7.33 -8.80 -12.74
N LYS A 47 -6.14 -8.29 -13.03
CA LYS A 47 -4.93 -9.12 -13.04
C LYS A 47 -3.87 -8.50 -12.16
N ILE A 48 -3.05 -9.36 -11.56
CA ILE A 48 -1.87 -8.91 -10.81
C ILE A 48 -0.79 -8.58 -11.83
N VAL A 49 -0.38 -7.31 -11.86
CA VAL A 49 0.63 -6.86 -12.82
C VAL A 49 1.99 -6.68 -12.18
N HIS A 50 2.05 -6.63 -10.85
CA HIS A 50 3.32 -6.53 -10.15
C HIS A 50 3.14 -7.02 -8.72
N THR A 51 4.19 -7.63 -8.18
CA THR A 51 4.18 -8.08 -6.79
C THR A 51 5.60 -8.05 -6.25
N GLY A 52 5.73 -7.89 -4.95
CA GLY A 52 7.03 -7.88 -4.31
C GLY A 52 6.99 -7.22 -2.96
N ASN A 53 8.18 -6.95 -2.42
CA ASN A 53 8.30 -6.21 -1.17
C ASN A 53 7.72 -4.81 -1.34
N ALA A 54 6.95 -4.37 -0.34
CA ALA A 54 6.29 -3.07 -0.44
C ALA A 54 7.31 -1.94 -0.58
N SER A 55 8.40 -2.00 0.15
CA SER A 55 9.43 -0.96 0.05
C SER A 55 10.06 -0.91 -1.34
N HIS A 56 10.21 -2.06 -1.97
CA HIS A 56 10.74 -2.13 -3.32
C HIS A 56 9.77 -1.49 -4.32
N ILE A 57 8.49 -1.81 -4.18
CA ILE A 57 7.48 -1.26 -5.08
C ILE A 57 7.43 0.26 -4.96
N LEU A 58 7.56 0.78 -3.73
CA LEU A 58 7.52 2.23 -3.50
C LEU A 58 8.65 2.96 -4.19
N THR A 59 9.78 2.30 -4.42
CA THR A 59 10.94 2.93 -5.03
C THR A 59 11.01 2.74 -6.55
N TYR A 60 10.11 1.96 -7.12
CA TYR A 60 10.11 1.68 -8.55
C TYR A 60 9.50 2.86 -9.30
N PRO A 61 10.26 3.60 -10.13
CA PRO A 61 9.74 4.80 -10.77
C PRO A 61 8.52 4.53 -11.65
N GLU A 62 8.54 3.43 -12.40
CA GLU A 62 7.42 3.10 -13.28
C GLU A 62 6.14 2.86 -12.49
N ILE A 63 6.27 2.16 -11.36
CA ILE A 63 5.12 1.88 -10.52
C ILE A 63 4.61 3.17 -9.90
N ALA A 64 5.51 4.00 -9.40
CA ALA A 64 5.12 5.26 -8.78
C ALA A 64 4.37 6.14 -9.77
N GLU A 65 4.83 6.17 -11.00
CA GLU A 65 4.22 7.03 -12.02
C GLU A 65 2.82 6.57 -12.39
N TYR A 66 2.63 5.26 -12.53
CA TYR A 66 1.36 4.75 -13.05
C TYR A 66 0.36 4.38 -11.97
N PHE A 67 0.83 3.94 -10.81
CA PHE A 67 -0.06 3.36 -9.82
C PHE A 67 -0.07 4.06 -8.48
N LEU A 68 0.91 4.89 -8.19
CA LEU A 68 0.99 5.55 -6.89
C LEU A 68 0.63 7.03 -6.98
N GLY A 69 -0.02 7.43 -8.05
CA GLY A 69 -0.48 8.80 -8.18
C GLY A 69 0.52 9.75 -8.81
N GLY A 70 1.55 9.20 -9.40
CA GLY A 70 2.52 10.02 -10.08
C GLY A 70 3.37 10.83 -9.13
N THR A 71 4.46 11.31 -9.62
CA THR A 71 5.39 12.09 -8.79
C THR A 71 5.87 13.32 -9.51
N SER A 72 5.38 13.50 -10.71
CA SER A 72 5.87 14.58 -11.55
C SER A 72 5.45 15.94 -11.03
N GLN A 73 4.56 15.97 -10.15
CA GLN A 73 4.09 17.24 -9.60
C GLN A 73 4.41 17.34 -8.16
#